data_db00351ddaf12c3199c20d97dd7aaf68
#
_entry.id   db00351ddaf12c3199c20d97dd7aaf68
#
_cell.length_a   1.000
_cell.length_b   1.000
_cell.length_c   1.000
_cell.angle_alpha   90.00
_cell.angle_beta   90.00
_cell.angle_gamma   90.00
#
_symmetry.space_group_name_H-M   'P 1'
#
loop_
_entity.id
_entity.type
_entity.pdbx_description
1 polymer ?
#
loop_
_entity_poly.entity_id
_entity_poly.type
_entity_poly.pdbx_seq_one_letter_code
_entity_poly.pdbx_strand_id
1 'polypeptide(L)'
;AGVNLVLRPEWTAYLSKIGALSPTGRCRSFDEAADGYVRAEGCAVLVLARLDSALAAGDPVLDVIRGTAVGHDGASSGLTVPSGSAQEAVIRRALADAGASPGEIDYVEAHGTGTPLGDPIELAALGAVFRDRPTARPHAIGSVKTQIGHAEAAAGLAGVVKTVLALREERIPPHLHLRRRTAGIEGLPIEILAEGRPWPRGPSPRRAGVSSFGFRGAHAPVVLAGAPAAQPALPGAGGGPR
;
A
#
# COMPACT_ATOMS: atom_id res chain seq x y z
N ALA A 1 14.94 4.20 -6.09
CA ALA A 1 14.73 5.46 -5.38
C ALA A 1 13.47 6.16 -5.90
N GLY A 2 12.81 6.94 -5.04
CA GLY A 2 11.73 7.85 -5.38
C GLY A 2 11.86 9.11 -4.56
N VAL A 3 11.62 10.25 -5.18
CA VAL A 3 11.68 11.54 -4.52
C VAL A 3 10.51 12.42 -4.99
N ASN A 4 9.91 13.16 -4.08
CA ASN A 4 8.94 14.18 -4.37
C ASN A 4 9.23 15.44 -3.57
N LEU A 5 9.27 16.59 -4.25
CA LEU A 5 9.45 17.91 -3.65
C LEU A 5 8.37 18.86 -4.16
N VAL A 6 7.81 19.65 -3.27
CA VAL A 6 6.75 20.64 -3.56
C VAL A 6 7.38 22.02 -3.66
N LEU A 7 8.13 22.25 -4.73
CA LEU A 7 8.96 23.47 -4.88
C LEU A 7 8.19 24.68 -5.43
N ARG A 8 7.04 24.47 -6.05
CA ARG A 8 6.29 25.53 -6.75
C ARG A 8 4.80 25.44 -6.45
N PRO A 9 4.12 26.58 -6.28
CA PRO A 9 2.70 26.61 -5.92
C PRO A 9 1.76 26.30 -7.09
N GLU A 10 2.18 26.45 -8.34
CA GLU A 10 1.30 26.34 -9.51
C GLU A 10 0.67 24.95 -9.64
N TRP A 11 1.45 23.88 -9.36
CA TRP A 11 0.93 22.54 -9.41
C TRP A 11 -0.09 22.29 -8.28
N THR A 12 0.18 22.83 -7.09
CA THR A 12 -0.77 22.78 -5.96
C THR A 12 -2.06 23.53 -6.30
N ALA A 13 -1.96 24.71 -6.89
CA ALA A 13 -3.11 25.50 -7.32
C ALA A 13 -3.93 24.75 -8.40
N TYR A 14 -3.26 24.12 -9.36
CA TYR A 14 -3.93 23.29 -10.37
C TYR A 14 -4.68 22.12 -9.75
N LEU A 15 -4.03 21.35 -8.89
CA LEU A 15 -4.64 20.18 -8.21
C LEU A 15 -5.81 20.60 -7.31
N SER A 16 -5.70 21.75 -6.63
CA SER A 16 -6.79 22.31 -5.85
C SER A 16 -7.98 22.70 -6.74
N LYS A 17 -7.70 23.34 -7.89
CA LYS A 17 -8.74 23.77 -8.84
C LYS A 17 -9.54 22.60 -9.43
N ILE A 18 -8.90 21.46 -9.66
CA ILE A 18 -9.58 20.26 -10.15
C ILE A 18 -10.21 19.41 -9.03
N GLY A 19 -10.18 19.87 -7.78
CA GLY A 19 -10.78 19.18 -6.64
C GLY A 19 -10.02 17.91 -6.19
N ALA A 20 -8.74 17.78 -6.53
CA ALA A 20 -7.95 16.63 -6.14
C ALA A 20 -7.42 16.72 -4.69
N LEU A 21 -7.24 17.94 -4.17
CA LEU A 21 -6.70 18.19 -2.85
C LEU A 21 -7.79 18.35 -1.80
N SER A 22 -7.57 17.75 -0.64
CA SER A 22 -8.44 17.90 0.52
C SER A 22 -8.41 19.33 1.06
N PRO A 23 -9.54 20.06 1.12
CA PRO A 23 -9.61 21.36 1.73
C PRO A 23 -9.45 21.32 3.25
N THR A 24 -9.59 20.13 3.85
CA THR A 24 -9.49 19.93 5.29
C THR A 24 -8.09 19.50 5.74
N GLY A 25 -7.13 19.37 4.82
CA GLY A 25 -5.74 19.09 5.12
C GLY A 25 -5.50 17.66 5.64
N ARG A 26 -6.33 16.69 5.26
CA ARG A 26 -6.20 15.28 5.69
C ARG A 26 -6.51 14.31 4.56
N CYS A 27 -5.68 13.28 4.41
CA CYS A 27 -6.04 12.12 3.60
C CYS A 27 -6.97 11.21 4.42
N ARG A 28 -8.28 11.30 4.14
CA ARG A 28 -9.29 10.43 4.76
C ARG A 28 -9.55 9.21 3.89
N SER A 29 -8.50 8.42 3.68
CA SER A 29 -8.61 7.24 2.83
C SER A 29 -9.69 6.30 3.35
N PHE A 30 -10.59 5.87 2.46
CA PHE A 30 -11.68 4.94 2.73
C PHE A 30 -12.76 5.44 3.71
N ASP A 31 -12.73 6.71 4.09
CA ASP A 31 -13.79 7.34 4.88
C ASP A 31 -14.86 7.93 3.95
N GLU A 32 -16.13 7.91 4.38
CA GLU A 32 -17.22 8.51 3.59
C GLU A 32 -17.07 10.02 3.39
N ALA A 33 -16.32 10.69 4.28
CA ALA A 33 -15.98 12.09 4.18
C ALA A 33 -14.65 12.32 3.43
N ALA A 34 -14.20 11.35 2.62
CA ALA A 34 -13.06 11.52 1.73
C ALA A 34 -13.31 12.67 0.76
N ASP A 35 -12.41 13.66 0.75
CA ASP A 35 -12.56 14.92 0.04
C ASP A 35 -11.32 15.31 -0.79
N GLY A 36 -10.40 14.38 -0.96
CA GLY A 36 -9.13 14.56 -1.67
C GLY A 36 -7.93 14.17 -0.83
N TYR A 37 -6.74 14.38 -1.39
CA TYR A 37 -5.49 14.05 -0.70
C TYR A 37 -4.71 15.29 -0.26
N VAL A 38 -3.73 15.10 0.60
CA VAL A 38 -2.74 16.12 0.99
C VAL A 38 -1.43 15.79 0.31
N ARG A 39 -0.82 16.77 -0.35
CA ARG A 39 0.52 16.62 -0.93
C ARG A 39 1.57 16.52 0.18
N ALA A 40 2.55 15.68 -0.02
CA ALA A 40 3.69 15.53 0.89
C ALA A 40 5.00 15.47 0.10
N GLU A 41 6.07 15.88 0.73
CA GLU A 41 7.43 15.66 0.26
C GLU A 41 8.02 14.40 0.87
N GLY A 42 8.99 13.82 0.20
CA GLY A 42 9.69 12.65 0.71
C GLY A 42 10.72 12.11 -0.27
N CYS A 43 11.69 11.40 0.29
CA CYS A 43 12.66 10.64 -0.46
C CYS A 43 12.82 9.26 0.17
N ALA A 44 12.75 8.22 -0.66
CA ALA A 44 13.01 6.86 -0.22
C ALA A 44 13.93 6.14 -1.21
N VAL A 45 14.84 5.33 -0.67
CA VAL A 45 15.77 4.51 -1.45
C VAL A 45 15.70 3.08 -0.91
N LEU A 46 15.52 2.12 -1.80
CA LEU A 46 15.63 0.70 -1.49
C LEU A 46 16.88 0.15 -2.17
N VAL A 47 17.68 -0.60 -1.43
CA VAL A 47 18.79 -1.37 -1.96
C VAL A 47 18.28 -2.80 -2.20
N LEU A 48 18.37 -3.27 -3.42
CA LEU A 48 17.86 -4.57 -3.83
C LEU A 48 19.04 -5.47 -4.23
N ALA A 49 18.96 -6.71 -3.81
CA ALA A 49 19.88 -7.77 -4.21
C ALA A 49 19.10 -9.06 -4.51
N ARG A 50 19.68 -9.99 -5.26
CA ARG A 50 19.11 -11.32 -5.36
C ARG A 50 19.18 -12.01 -4.00
N LEU A 51 18.09 -12.68 -3.62
CA LEU A 51 18.00 -13.28 -2.30
C LEU A 51 19.11 -14.31 -2.05
N ASP A 52 19.38 -15.18 -3.03
CA ASP A 52 20.45 -16.17 -2.96
C ASP A 52 21.83 -15.55 -2.73
N SER A 53 22.11 -14.47 -3.45
CA SER A 53 23.38 -13.72 -3.33
C SER A 53 23.51 -13.02 -1.98
N ALA A 54 22.43 -12.36 -1.53
CA ALA A 54 22.42 -11.69 -0.22
C ALA A 54 22.64 -12.70 0.93
N LEU A 55 21.97 -13.84 0.87
CA LEU A 55 22.13 -14.89 1.88
C LEU A 55 23.54 -15.48 1.86
N ALA A 56 24.13 -15.73 0.67
CA ALA A 56 25.50 -16.24 0.53
C ALA A 56 26.55 -15.23 1.03
N ALA A 57 26.28 -13.92 0.87
CA ALA A 57 27.15 -12.87 1.39
C ALA A 57 26.96 -12.60 2.90
N GLY A 58 25.94 -13.16 3.52
CA GLY A 58 25.58 -12.85 4.92
C GLY A 58 24.97 -11.47 5.09
N ASP A 59 24.43 -10.87 4.01
CA ASP A 59 23.80 -9.55 4.07
C ASP A 59 22.47 -9.60 4.84
N PRO A 60 22.13 -8.58 5.60
CA PRO A 60 20.86 -8.50 6.30
C PRO A 60 19.72 -8.25 5.30
N VAL A 61 18.82 -9.22 5.14
CA VAL A 61 17.63 -9.12 4.32
C VAL A 61 16.48 -8.62 5.18
N LEU A 62 15.91 -7.45 4.86
CA LEU A 62 14.77 -6.90 5.60
C LEU A 62 13.49 -7.65 5.27
N ASP A 63 13.21 -7.77 3.97
CA ASP A 63 12.05 -8.47 3.41
C ASP A 63 12.36 -8.94 2.00
N VAL A 64 11.49 -9.76 1.45
CA VAL A 64 11.65 -10.33 0.10
C VAL A 64 10.53 -9.85 -0.81
N ILE A 65 10.88 -9.24 -1.94
CA ILE A 65 9.95 -9.00 -3.03
C ILE A 65 9.70 -10.36 -3.71
N ARG A 66 8.47 -10.84 -3.63
CA ARG A 66 8.07 -12.15 -4.16
C ARG A 66 7.50 -12.06 -5.56
N GLY A 67 6.84 -10.96 -5.87
CA GLY A 67 6.25 -10.75 -7.18
C GLY A 67 5.90 -9.29 -7.42
N THR A 68 5.84 -8.93 -8.69
CA THR A 68 5.54 -7.58 -9.16
C THR A 68 4.71 -7.64 -10.43
N ALA A 69 3.96 -6.59 -10.69
CA ALA A 69 3.34 -6.40 -12.00
C ALA A 69 3.32 -4.92 -12.35
N VAL A 70 3.30 -4.63 -13.65
CA VAL A 70 3.06 -3.28 -14.17
C VAL A 70 1.85 -3.35 -15.09
N GLY A 71 0.94 -2.40 -14.95
CA GLY A 71 -0.27 -2.31 -15.76
C GLY A 71 -0.62 -0.88 -16.08
N HIS A 72 -1.71 -0.74 -16.84
CA HIS A 72 -2.28 0.57 -17.19
C HIS A 72 -3.79 0.44 -17.30
N ASP A 73 -4.53 1.51 -16.99
CA ASP A 73 -5.99 1.57 -17.08
C ASP A 73 -6.53 1.29 -18.50
N GLY A 74 -5.70 1.52 -19.53
CA GLY A 74 -6.16 1.41 -20.92
C GLY A 74 -7.19 2.49 -21.26
N ALA A 75 -8.24 2.11 -21.97
CA ALA A 75 -9.38 2.97 -22.27
C ALA A 75 -10.27 3.07 -21.02
N SER A 76 -10.12 4.13 -20.24
CA SER A 76 -11.01 4.48 -19.13
C SER A 76 -12.00 5.56 -19.55
N SER A 77 -13.05 5.79 -18.75
CA SER A 77 -14.07 6.82 -19.02
C SER A 77 -13.56 8.26 -18.90
N GLY A 78 -12.31 8.45 -18.52
CA GLY A 78 -11.64 9.75 -18.42
C GLY A 78 -10.19 9.61 -17.98
N LEU A 79 -9.36 10.62 -18.30
CA LEU A 79 -7.90 10.60 -18.05
C LEU A 79 -7.53 10.38 -16.56
N THR A 80 -8.41 10.78 -15.65
CA THR A 80 -8.20 10.70 -14.20
C THR A 80 -9.16 9.73 -13.51
N VAL A 81 -9.95 8.97 -14.28
CA VAL A 81 -10.90 8.00 -13.73
C VAL A 81 -10.24 6.63 -13.67
N PRO A 82 -10.03 6.06 -12.47
CA PRO A 82 -9.40 4.75 -12.34
C PRO A 82 -10.25 3.63 -12.93
N SER A 83 -9.60 2.60 -13.45
CA SER A 83 -10.26 1.38 -13.92
C SER A 83 -10.15 0.27 -12.87
N GLY A 84 -11.26 -0.07 -12.20
CA GLY A 84 -11.29 -1.15 -11.22
C GLY A 84 -10.89 -2.51 -11.80
N SER A 85 -11.31 -2.81 -13.04
CA SER A 85 -10.92 -4.05 -13.73
C SER A 85 -9.43 -4.10 -14.05
N ALA A 86 -8.81 -2.98 -14.40
CA ALA A 86 -7.36 -2.91 -14.62
C ALA A 86 -6.59 -3.08 -13.31
N GLN A 87 -7.08 -2.47 -12.21
CA GLN A 87 -6.51 -2.66 -10.87
C GLN A 87 -6.60 -4.13 -10.45
N GLU A 88 -7.76 -4.76 -10.59
CA GLU A 88 -7.93 -6.19 -10.31
C GLU A 88 -6.96 -7.05 -11.13
N ALA A 89 -6.90 -6.83 -12.44
CA ALA A 89 -6.04 -7.60 -13.33
C ALA A 89 -4.55 -7.49 -12.97
N VAL A 90 -4.06 -6.29 -12.65
CA VAL A 90 -2.65 -6.10 -12.30
C VAL A 90 -2.31 -6.67 -10.94
N ILE A 91 -3.21 -6.60 -9.94
CA ILE A 91 -3.01 -7.23 -8.63
C ILE A 91 -2.95 -8.75 -8.78
N ARG A 92 -3.87 -9.37 -9.55
CA ARG A 92 -3.83 -10.81 -9.83
C ARG A 92 -2.53 -11.25 -10.53
N ARG A 93 -2.01 -10.42 -11.43
CA ARG A 93 -0.71 -10.70 -12.08
C ARG A 93 0.46 -10.65 -11.09
N ALA A 94 0.49 -9.68 -10.17
CA ALA A 94 1.51 -9.62 -9.14
C ALA A 94 1.44 -10.82 -8.19
N LEU A 95 0.24 -11.28 -7.83
CA LEU A 95 0.04 -12.49 -7.04
C LEU A 95 0.52 -13.75 -7.79
N ALA A 96 0.21 -13.86 -9.07
CA ALA A 96 0.67 -14.97 -9.92
C ALA A 96 2.21 -14.99 -10.04
N ASP A 97 2.84 -13.83 -10.25
CA ASP A 97 4.30 -13.68 -10.28
C ASP A 97 4.94 -14.08 -8.94
N ALA A 98 4.26 -13.76 -7.83
CA ALA A 98 4.68 -14.16 -6.48
C ALA A 98 4.49 -15.65 -6.19
N GLY A 99 3.79 -16.40 -7.03
CA GLY A 99 3.32 -17.76 -6.74
C GLY A 99 2.44 -17.80 -5.48
N ALA A 100 1.64 -16.77 -5.25
CA ALA A 100 0.81 -16.60 -4.05
C ALA A 100 -0.68 -16.58 -4.41
N SER A 101 -1.47 -17.30 -3.63
CA SER A 101 -2.93 -17.16 -3.69
C SER A 101 -3.41 -15.90 -2.94
N PRO A 102 -4.56 -15.32 -3.31
CA PRO A 102 -5.12 -14.19 -2.57
C PRO A 102 -5.28 -14.47 -1.07
N GLY A 103 -5.65 -15.71 -0.69
CA GLY A 103 -5.83 -16.11 0.70
C GLY A 103 -4.56 -16.06 1.57
N GLU A 104 -3.39 -16.01 0.96
CA GLU A 104 -2.11 -15.95 1.67
C GLU A 104 -1.63 -14.51 1.96
N ILE A 105 -2.36 -13.50 1.49
CA ILE A 105 -2.04 -12.10 1.79
C ILE A 105 -2.72 -11.71 3.10
N ASP A 106 -1.96 -11.26 4.07
CA ASP A 106 -2.47 -10.86 5.38
C ASP A 106 -2.84 -9.37 5.43
N TYR A 107 -2.06 -8.55 4.73
CA TYR A 107 -2.17 -7.10 4.74
C TYR A 107 -2.03 -6.53 3.32
N VAL A 108 -2.79 -5.48 3.04
CA VAL A 108 -2.63 -4.67 1.82
C VAL A 108 -2.39 -3.22 2.20
N GLU A 109 -1.22 -2.73 1.85
CA GLU A 109 -0.93 -1.30 1.78
C GLU A 109 -1.53 -0.78 0.48
N ALA A 110 -2.71 -0.21 0.57
CA ALA A 110 -3.47 0.26 -0.58
C ALA A 110 -2.94 1.62 -1.10
N HIS A 111 -3.31 1.94 -2.34
CA HIS A 111 -3.05 3.28 -2.86
C HIS A 111 -3.78 4.34 -2.04
N GLY A 112 -5.07 4.17 -1.76
CA GLY A 112 -5.84 4.88 -0.75
C GLY A 112 -5.54 6.36 -0.63
N THR A 113 -5.97 7.17 -1.61
CA THR A 113 -5.66 8.61 -1.67
C THR A 113 -6.61 9.47 -0.85
N GLY A 114 -7.77 8.95 -0.45
CA GLY A 114 -8.81 9.74 0.21
C GLY A 114 -9.68 10.50 -0.79
N THR A 115 -9.81 10.01 -2.02
CA THR A 115 -10.65 10.63 -3.03
C THR A 115 -12.03 9.95 -3.10
N PRO A 116 -13.13 10.73 -3.26
CA PRO A 116 -14.49 10.19 -3.28
C PRO A 116 -14.74 9.14 -4.37
N LEU A 117 -14.00 9.23 -5.48
CA LEU A 117 -14.12 8.34 -6.62
C LEU A 117 -13.13 7.17 -6.55
N GLY A 118 -11.87 7.45 -6.24
CA GLY A 118 -10.79 6.45 -6.33
C GLY A 118 -10.88 5.38 -5.26
N ASP A 119 -11.16 5.76 -4.04
CA ASP A 119 -11.19 4.84 -2.91
C ASP A 119 -12.26 3.74 -3.04
N PRO A 120 -13.52 4.02 -3.42
CA PRO A 120 -14.51 2.97 -3.66
C PRO A 120 -14.12 2.03 -4.81
N ILE A 121 -13.53 2.54 -5.88
CA ILE A 121 -13.09 1.72 -7.02
C ILE A 121 -11.97 0.77 -6.59
N GLU A 122 -11.00 1.25 -5.83
CA GLU A 122 -9.91 0.41 -5.31
C GLU A 122 -10.43 -0.66 -4.35
N LEU A 123 -11.31 -0.29 -3.41
CA LEU A 123 -11.90 -1.27 -2.47
C LEU A 123 -12.73 -2.33 -3.20
N ALA A 124 -13.48 -1.96 -4.24
CA ALA A 124 -14.20 -2.91 -5.06
C ALA A 124 -13.25 -3.87 -5.81
N ALA A 125 -12.15 -3.36 -6.37
CA ALA A 125 -11.13 -4.18 -7.04
C ALA A 125 -10.45 -5.14 -6.04
N LEU A 126 -10.06 -4.67 -4.86
CA LEU A 126 -9.51 -5.51 -3.80
C LEU A 126 -10.54 -6.56 -3.33
N GLY A 127 -11.79 -6.17 -3.13
CA GLY A 127 -12.88 -7.10 -2.79
C GLY A 127 -13.07 -8.18 -3.84
N ALA A 128 -12.95 -7.85 -5.13
CA ALA A 128 -13.02 -8.82 -6.23
C ALA A 128 -11.83 -9.79 -6.24
N VAL A 129 -10.61 -9.30 -5.97
CA VAL A 129 -9.40 -10.15 -5.87
C VAL A 129 -9.52 -11.12 -4.70
N PHE A 130 -10.00 -10.65 -3.56
CA PHE A 130 -9.96 -11.37 -2.29
C PHE A 130 -11.27 -12.05 -1.90
N ARG A 131 -12.27 -12.10 -2.81
CA ARG A 131 -13.64 -12.57 -2.55
C ARG A 131 -13.75 -13.95 -1.90
N ASP A 132 -12.82 -14.84 -2.20
CA ASP A 132 -12.86 -16.23 -1.73
C ASP A 132 -12.33 -16.39 -0.29
N ARG A 133 -11.86 -15.32 0.35
CA ARG A 133 -11.47 -15.35 1.74
C ARG A 133 -12.68 -15.28 2.65
N PRO A 134 -12.75 -16.11 3.70
CA PRO A 134 -13.84 -16.04 4.67
C PRO A 134 -13.90 -14.65 5.33
N THR A 135 -15.10 -14.05 5.41
CA THR A 135 -15.31 -12.77 6.07
C THR A 135 -14.97 -12.77 7.56
N ALA A 136 -14.94 -13.95 8.19
CA ALA A 136 -14.46 -14.13 9.55
C ALA A 136 -12.92 -13.90 9.71
N ARG A 137 -12.17 -13.84 8.62
CA ARG A 137 -10.74 -13.54 8.59
C ARG A 137 -10.43 -12.54 7.47
N PRO A 138 -10.90 -11.30 7.57
CA PRO A 138 -10.74 -10.33 6.51
C PRO A 138 -9.26 -9.94 6.31
N HIS A 139 -8.92 -9.51 5.11
CA HIS A 139 -7.63 -8.89 4.84
C HIS A 139 -7.57 -7.53 5.50
N ALA A 140 -6.49 -7.27 6.24
CA ALA A 140 -6.24 -5.93 6.76
C ALA A 140 -5.82 -4.99 5.64
N ILE A 141 -6.40 -3.80 5.59
CA ILE A 141 -6.08 -2.76 4.61
C ILE A 141 -5.68 -1.48 5.33
N GLY A 142 -4.67 -0.80 4.81
CA GLY A 142 -4.25 0.51 5.26
C GLY A 142 -3.70 1.37 4.13
N SER A 143 -3.42 2.64 4.43
CA SER A 143 -2.70 3.54 3.53
C SER A 143 -1.79 4.45 4.32
N VAL A 144 -0.51 4.49 3.95
CA VAL A 144 0.52 5.38 4.53
C VAL A 144 0.15 6.85 4.36
N LYS A 145 -0.67 7.17 3.37
CA LYS A 145 -1.09 8.54 3.09
C LYS A 145 -1.90 9.15 4.22
N THR A 146 -2.54 8.34 5.04
CA THR A 146 -3.24 8.84 6.25
C THR A 146 -2.27 9.33 7.32
N GLN A 147 -1.02 8.83 7.32
CA GLN A 147 0.02 9.22 8.28
C GLN A 147 0.89 10.39 7.78
N ILE A 148 1.32 10.34 6.50
CA ILE A 148 2.33 11.28 5.99
C ILE A 148 1.85 12.13 4.80
N GLY A 149 0.61 11.93 4.33
CA GLY A 149 0.14 12.53 3.07
C GLY A 149 0.61 11.75 1.83
N HIS A 150 0.31 12.29 0.67
CA HIS A 150 0.65 11.68 -0.62
C HIS A 150 1.98 12.22 -1.14
N ALA A 151 3.05 11.46 -1.00
CA ALA A 151 4.37 11.81 -1.50
C ALA A 151 4.53 11.56 -3.02
N GLU A 152 3.46 11.58 -3.78
CA GLU A 152 3.38 11.52 -5.25
C GLU A 152 4.38 10.51 -5.85
N ALA A 153 5.49 10.98 -6.46
CA ALA A 153 6.50 10.12 -7.06
C ALA A 153 7.23 9.21 -6.06
N ALA A 154 7.22 9.53 -4.77
CA ALA A 154 7.79 8.70 -3.71
C ALA A 154 6.74 7.83 -2.98
N ALA A 155 5.44 7.99 -3.29
CA ALA A 155 4.37 7.37 -2.50
C ALA A 155 4.38 5.83 -2.53
N GLY A 156 4.70 5.22 -3.67
CA GLY A 156 4.81 3.76 -3.77
C GLY A 156 5.91 3.21 -2.87
N LEU A 157 7.09 3.86 -2.85
CA LEU A 157 8.18 3.47 -1.96
C LEU A 157 7.85 3.73 -0.49
N ALA A 158 7.13 4.80 -0.15
CA ALA A 158 6.65 5.03 1.21
C ALA A 158 5.74 3.88 1.69
N GLY A 159 4.85 3.37 0.83
CA GLY A 159 4.03 2.20 1.11
C GLY A 159 4.86 0.93 1.32
N VAL A 160 5.88 0.70 0.48
CA VAL A 160 6.82 -0.42 0.65
C VAL A 160 7.56 -0.31 1.99
N VAL A 161 8.14 0.85 2.30
CA VAL A 161 8.87 1.08 3.56
C VAL A 161 7.97 0.84 4.78
N LYS A 162 6.73 1.37 4.77
CA LYS A 162 5.77 1.12 5.85
C LYS A 162 5.48 -0.38 6.00
N THR A 163 5.30 -1.09 4.89
CA THR A 163 5.02 -2.53 4.92
C THR A 163 6.19 -3.34 5.47
N VAL A 164 7.42 -3.01 5.05
CA VAL A 164 8.66 -3.61 5.59
C VAL A 164 8.76 -3.37 7.09
N LEU A 165 8.50 -2.14 7.55
CA LEU A 165 8.50 -1.83 8.99
C LEU A 165 7.42 -2.61 9.75
N ALA A 166 6.21 -2.72 9.20
CA ALA A 166 5.12 -3.48 9.82
C ALA A 166 5.46 -4.98 9.96
N LEU A 167 6.14 -5.55 8.95
CA LEU A 167 6.65 -6.93 8.99
C LEU A 167 7.75 -7.10 10.04
N ARG A 168 8.65 -6.13 10.17
CA ARG A 168 9.74 -6.17 11.15
C ARG A 168 9.24 -6.02 12.58
N GLU A 169 8.41 -5.01 12.82
CA GLU A 169 7.85 -4.70 14.14
C GLU A 169 6.71 -5.64 14.55
N GLU A 170 6.41 -6.64 13.72
CA GLU A 170 5.36 -7.64 13.95
C GLU A 170 4.01 -7.00 14.31
N ARG A 171 3.71 -5.86 13.67
CA ARG A 171 2.52 -5.08 13.94
C ARG A 171 2.03 -4.34 12.69
N ILE A 172 0.76 -4.46 12.37
CA ILE A 172 0.10 -3.60 11.39
C ILE A 172 -0.29 -2.31 12.11
N PRO A 173 0.19 -1.13 11.65
CA PRO A 173 -0.13 0.14 12.28
C PRO A 173 -1.59 0.54 12.04
N PRO A 174 -2.17 1.45 12.84
CA PRO A 174 -3.52 1.93 12.64
C PRO A 174 -3.65 2.73 11.35
N HIS A 175 -4.86 2.64 10.75
CA HIS A 175 -5.29 3.52 9.68
C HIS A 175 -5.93 4.76 10.30
N LEU A 176 -5.39 5.95 9.98
CA LEU A 176 -5.83 7.19 10.60
C LEU A 176 -7.02 7.82 9.86
N HIS A 177 -7.73 8.71 10.56
CA HIS A 177 -8.81 9.56 10.04
C HIS A 177 -10.07 8.81 9.56
N LEU A 178 -10.20 7.52 9.84
CA LEU A 178 -11.39 6.75 9.54
C LEU A 178 -12.43 6.96 10.65
N ARG A 179 -13.56 7.57 10.32
CA ARG A 179 -14.71 7.74 11.22
C ARG A 179 -15.86 6.86 10.81
N ARG A 180 -16.17 6.85 9.52
CA ARG A 180 -17.20 6.01 8.91
C ARG A 180 -16.72 5.51 7.56
N ARG A 181 -16.76 4.21 7.37
CA ARG A 181 -16.31 3.58 6.13
C ARG A 181 -17.11 4.07 4.93
N THR A 182 -16.44 4.25 3.79
CA THR A 182 -17.11 4.51 2.52
C THR A 182 -18.11 3.40 2.21
N ALA A 183 -19.22 3.73 1.55
CA ALA A 183 -20.25 2.75 1.16
C ALA A 183 -19.73 1.75 0.12
N GLY A 184 -20.40 0.60 0.00
CA GLY A 184 -20.11 -0.43 -1.02
C GLY A 184 -19.01 -1.42 -0.64
N ILE A 185 -18.56 -1.41 0.63
CA ILE A 185 -17.59 -2.39 1.14
C ILE A 185 -18.23 -3.40 2.11
N GLU A 186 -19.53 -3.29 2.35
CA GLU A 186 -20.26 -4.20 3.22
C GLU A 186 -20.22 -5.61 2.64
N GLY A 187 -19.82 -6.57 3.46
CA GLY A 187 -19.71 -7.98 3.04
C GLY A 187 -18.45 -8.33 2.24
N LEU A 188 -17.58 -7.36 1.92
CA LEU A 188 -16.28 -7.68 1.36
C LEU A 188 -15.35 -8.27 2.45
N PRO A 189 -14.47 -9.21 2.11
CA PRO A 189 -13.54 -9.83 3.05
C PRO A 189 -12.33 -8.93 3.35
N ILE A 190 -12.58 -7.66 3.62
CA ILE A 190 -11.58 -6.63 3.88
C ILE A 190 -11.90 -5.87 5.17
N GLU A 191 -10.88 -5.48 5.90
CA GLU A 191 -10.99 -4.72 7.14
C GLU A 191 -9.99 -3.56 7.14
N ILE A 192 -10.50 -2.35 7.37
CA ILE A 192 -9.66 -1.18 7.56
C ILE A 192 -9.45 -1.02 9.07
N LEU A 193 -8.20 -1.13 9.51
CA LEU A 193 -7.85 -1.18 10.94
C LEU A 193 -7.76 0.23 11.52
N ALA A 194 -8.79 0.67 12.25
CA ALA A 194 -8.74 1.93 13.00
C ALA A 194 -7.71 1.90 14.15
N GLU A 195 -7.44 0.71 14.69
CA GLU A 195 -6.42 0.47 15.70
C GLU A 195 -5.36 -0.48 15.17
N GLY A 196 -4.12 -0.31 15.64
CA GLY A 196 -3.04 -1.19 15.24
C GLY A 196 -3.24 -2.61 15.77
N ARG A 197 -2.84 -3.60 14.99
CA ARG A 197 -3.00 -5.02 15.31
C ARG A 197 -1.66 -5.75 15.35
N PRO A 198 -1.39 -6.63 16.36
CA PRO A 198 -0.25 -7.53 16.32
C PRO A 198 -0.25 -8.38 15.05
N TRP A 199 0.93 -8.59 14.49
CA TRP A 199 1.14 -9.42 13.31
C TRP A 199 2.36 -10.33 13.52
N PRO A 200 2.28 -11.25 14.50
CA PRO A 200 3.42 -12.06 14.90
C PRO A 200 3.84 -13.02 13.80
N ARG A 201 5.09 -13.44 13.84
CA ARG A 201 5.59 -14.53 13.00
C ARG A 201 4.84 -15.82 13.32
N GLY A 202 4.58 -16.59 12.29
CA GLY A 202 3.92 -17.88 12.38
C GLY A 202 4.69 -18.94 11.59
N PRO A 203 4.13 -20.15 11.46
CA PRO A 203 4.73 -21.23 10.68
C PRO A 203 4.79 -20.91 9.18
N SER A 204 3.88 -20.06 8.69
CA SER A 204 3.88 -19.57 7.30
C SER A 204 4.46 -18.16 7.22
N PRO A 205 5.17 -17.83 6.14
CA PRO A 205 5.64 -16.45 5.90
C PRO A 205 4.47 -15.49 5.86
N ARG A 206 4.59 -14.37 6.58
CA ARG A 206 3.64 -13.24 6.45
C ARG A 206 3.82 -12.62 5.09
N ARG A 207 2.69 -12.29 4.44
CA ARG A 207 2.70 -11.68 3.10
C ARG A 207 1.84 -10.45 3.07
N ALA A 208 2.32 -9.45 2.35
CA ALA A 208 1.60 -8.20 2.11
C ALA A 208 1.61 -7.82 0.64
N GLY A 209 0.51 -7.21 0.18
CA GLY A 209 0.45 -6.51 -1.08
C GLY A 209 0.69 -5.01 -0.86
N VAL A 210 1.35 -4.36 -1.80
CA VAL A 210 1.45 -2.89 -1.88
C VAL A 210 0.91 -2.46 -3.22
N SER A 211 -0.07 -1.57 -3.22
CA SER A 211 -0.66 -1.00 -4.44
C SER A 211 -0.17 0.43 -4.67
N SER A 212 0.28 0.71 -5.87
CA SER A 212 0.64 2.07 -6.31
C SER A 212 0.02 2.34 -7.67
N PHE A 213 -0.86 3.34 -7.72
CA PHE A 213 -1.59 3.73 -8.93
C PHE A 213 -1.23 5.16 -9.29
N GLY A 214 -0.72 5.36 -10.51
CA GLY A 214 -0.31 6.67 -11.01
C GLY A 214 -1.50 7.46 -11.57
N PHE A 215 -1.42 8.78 -11.48
CA PHE A 215 -2.45 9.73 -11.93
C PHE A 215 -2.88 9.55 -13.39
N ARG A 216 -2.04 8.96 -14.24
CA ARG A 216 -2.33 8.67 -15.65
C ARG A 216 -2.60 7.19 -15.91
N GLY A 217 -3.06 6.46 -14.91
CA GLY A 217 -3.46 5.07 -15.03
C GLY A 217 -2.33 4.03 -15.03
N ALA A 218 -1.10 4.39 -14.70
CA ALA A 218 -0.04 3.41 -14.50
C ALA A 218 -0.20 2.71 -13.14
N HIS A 219 -0.08 1.39 -13.11
CA HIS A 219 -0.24 0.56 -11.92
C HIS A 219 1.03 -0.23 -11.66
N ALA A 220 1.46 -0.31 -10.40
CA ALA A 220 2.65 -1.06 -9.98
C ALA A 220 2.44 -1.73 -8.61
N PRO A 221 1.67 -2.82 -8.51
CA PRO A 221 1.59 -3.60 -7.30
C PRO A 221 2.84 -4.44 -7.07
N VAL A 222 3.17 -4.63 -5.79
CA VAL A 222 4.28 -5.45 -5.31
C VAL A 222 3.76 -6.40 -4.24
N VAL A 223 4.22 -7.65 -4.24
CA VAL A 223 3.97 -8.63 -3.17
C VAL A 223 5.26 -8.82 -2.38
N LEU A 224 5.17 -8.54 -1.08
CA LEU A 224 6.25 -8.69 -0.12
C LEU A 224 6.02 -9.91 0.78
N ALA A 225 7.10 -10.54 1.20
CA ALA A 225 7.07 -11.55 2.25
C ALA A 225 8.16 -11.24 3.28
N GLY A 226 7.84 -11.50 4.54
CA GLY A 226 8.81 -11.33 5.62
C GLY A 226 10.09 -12.13 5.37
N ALA A 227 11.19 -11.59 5.81
CA ALA A 227 12.52 -12.19 5.68
C ALA A 227 12.57 -13.64 6.22
N PRO A 228 13.42 -14.52 5.66
CA PRO A 228 13.67 -15.86 6.19
C PRO A 228 14.09 -15.84 7.67
N ALA A 229 13.70 -16.86 8.43
CA ALA A 229 13.86 -16.87 9.90
C ALA A 229 15.33 -16.90 10.39
N ALA A 230 16.25 -17.44 9.60
CA ALA A 230 17.68 -17.57 9.96
C ALA A 230 18.47 -16.44 9.28
N GLN A 231 18.77 -15.35 10.00
CA GLN A 231 19.60 -14.26 9.49
C GLN A 231 20.49 -13.66 10.57
N PRO A 232 21.66 -13.08 10.21
CA PRO A 232 22.47 -12.28 11.11
C PRO A 232 21.67 -11.12 11.70
N ALA A 233 21.92 -10.77 12.94
CA ALA A 233 21.32 -9.58 13.56
C ALA A 233 21.75 -8.33 12.79
N LEU A 234 20.78 -7.42 12.51
CA LEU A 234 21.08 -6.14 11.91
C LEU A 234 22.01 -5.32 12.81
N PRO A 235 23.09 -4.72 12.30
CA PRO A 235 23.89 -3.77 13.05
C PRO A 235 22.99 -2.63 13.56
N GLY A 236 22.96 -2.37 14.84
CA GLY A 236 22.24 -1.24 15.44
C GLY A 236 20.80 -1.49 15.90
N ALA A 237 20.29 -2.71 15.91
CA ALA A 237 18.97 -3.04 16.50
C ALA A 237 18.96 -3.07 18.05
N GLY A 238 20.07 -2.72 18.69
CA GLY A 238 20.22 -2.65 20.14
C GLY A 238 20.28 -1.19 20.63
N GLY A 239 19.19 -0.71 21.23
CA GLY A 239 19.26 0.45 22.12
C GLY A 239 18.76 1.78 21.58
N GLY A 240 17.48 1.89 21.26
CA GLY A 240 16.79 3.17 21.42
C GLY A 240 16.33 3.32 22.88
N PRO A 241 16.34 4.53 23.48
CA PRO A 241 15.86 4.73 24.84
C PRO A 241 14.37 4.38 24.92
N ARG A 242 14.01 3.70 26.02
CA ARG A 242 12.62 3.37 26.40
C ARG A 242 11.83 4.61 26.75
#